data_a69d5a236d01d15f7044616327cd011b
#
_entry.id   a69d5a236d01d15f7044616327cd011b
#
_cell.length_a   1.000
_cell.length_b   1.000
_cell.length_c   1.000
_cell.angle_alpha   90.00
_cell.angle_beta   90.00
_cell.angle_gamma   90.00
#
_symmetry.space_group_name_H-M   'P 1'
#
loop_
_entity.id
_entity.type
_entity.pdbx_description
1 polymer ?
#
loop_
_entity_poly.entity_id
_entity_poly.type
_entity_poly.pdbx_seq_one_letter_code
_entity_poly.pdbx_strand_id
1 'polypeptide(L)'
;MFAERQWLDSPSGARLAYHHQPAETAPRGILLLCHGLAEHSQRYEGFAVALSASGYHVYAHDHRGHGETTAADAALGSFARKDGSAKVVADVMAMRDLAAGKHPGLQIILFGHSMGGLIALNVATEHPQAFAALSIWNSNFNPGLAGRFAQGVLYLEQMLKGSDVPSLILPKATFAAWGRAIPGRRTAFDWLSHDPKEVDAYIADPLCGFDASVSMWRDIFKLTFAGADPERLARLPQRLPVYLVGGAEDPATNNGREIRWLGQ
;
A
#
# COMPACT_ATOMS: atom_id res chain seq x y z
N MET A 1 17.33 -13.04 -6.50
CA MET A 1 16.67 -12.15 -7.49
C MET A 1 15.29 -11.83 -6.98
N PHE A 2 14.72 -10.71 -7.36
CA PHE A 2 13.38 -10.28 -6.88
C PHE A 2 12.27 -11.29 -7.27
N ALA A 3 12.44 -12.00 -8.34
CA ALA A 3 11.51 -13.05 -8.77
C ALA A 3 11.43 -14.26 -7.81
N GLU A 4 12.42 -14.45 -6.93
CA GLU A 4 12.39 -15.55 -5.97
C GLU A 4 11.56 -15.17 -4.74
N ARG A 5 10.47 -15.91 -4.52
CA ARG A 5 9.60 -15.72 -3.36
C ARG A 5 10.21 -16.35 -2.11
N GLN A 6 10.13 -15.60 -1.02
CA GLN A 6 10.53 -16.02 0.33
C GLN A 6 9.34 -15.88 1.29
N TRP A 7 9.47 -16.42 2.50
CA TRP A 7 8.40 -16.44 3.49
C TRP A 7 8.88 -15.92 4.84
N LEU A 8 8.00 -15.17 5.52
CA LEU A 8 8.21 -14.70 6.88
C LEU A 8 6.93 -14.95 7.70
N ASP A 9 7.06 -15.66 8.82
CA ASP A 9 5.98 -15.76 9.79
C ASP A 9 5.94 -14.48 10.62
N SER A 10 4.83 -13.74 10.50
CA SER A 10 4.62 -12.49 11.21
C SER A 10 3.99 -12.72 12.57
N PRO A 11 4.35 -11.95 13.61
CA PRO A 11 3.67 -11.98 14.92
C PRO A 11 2.16 -11.67 14.83
N SER A 12 1.70 -11.07 13.75
CA SER A 12 0.27 -10.84 13.47
C SER A 12 -0.53 -12.12 13.15
N GLY A 13 0.17 -13.26 12.95
CA GLY A 13 -0.39 -14.54 12.53
C GLY A 13 -0.48 -14.72 11.01
N ALA A 14 0.14 -13.85 10.22
CA ALA A 14 0.27 -14.03 8.79
C ALA A 14 1.58 -14.72 8.43
N ARG A 15 1.57 -15.53 7.37
CA ARG A 15 2.75 -15.99 6.67
C ARG A 15 2.94 -15.12 5.43
N LEU A 16 3.83 -14.15 5.53
CA LEU A 16 4.08 -13.15 4.49
C LEU A 16 4.91 -13.74 3.35
N ALA A 17 4.40 -13.66 2.13
CA ALA A 17 5.18 -13.84 0.93
C ALA A 17 5.96 -12.54 0.67
N TYR A 18 7.27 -12.64 0.44
CA TYR A 18 8.08 -11.46 0.15
C TYR A 18 9.16 -11.73 -0.89
N HIS A 19 9.60 -10.68 -1.53
CA HIS A 19 10.66 -10.63 -2.51
C HIS A 19 11.82 -9.76 -2.02
N HIS A 20 13.04 -10.13 -2.39
CA HIS A 20 14.25 -9.37 -2.07
C HIS A 20 15.11 -9.20 -3.32
N GLN A 21 15.40 -7.96 -3.69
CA GLN A 21 16.40 -7.60 -4.67
C GLN A 21 17.64 -7.10 -3.95
N PRO A 22 18.78 -7.82 -4.00
CA PRO A 22 20.01 -7.37 -3.38
C PRO A 22 20.59 -6.15 -4.13
N ALA A 23 21.27 -5.27 -3.40
CA ALA A 23 22.05 -4.19 -4.01
C ALA A 23 23.13 -4.75 -4.94
N GLU A 24 23.22 -4.21 -6.15
CA GLU A 24 24.23 -4.62 -7.14
C GLU A 24 25.57 -3.92 -6.96
N THR A 25 25.58 -2.82 -6.21
CA THR A 25 26.77 -2.02 -5.88
C THR A 25 26.97 -1.96 -4.37
N ALA A 26 27.96 -1.21 -3.89
CA ALA A 26 28.17 -1.00 -2.46
C ALA A 26 26.87 -0.55 -1.77
N PRO A 27 26.37 -1.29 -0.75
CA PRO A 27 25.07 -1.01 -0.16
C PRO A 27 24.99 0.37 0.49
N ARG A 28 23.99 1.16 0.12
CA ARG A 28 23.71 2.50 0.65
C ARG A 28 22.54 2.51 1.64
N GLY A 29 21.66 1.52 1.58
CA GLY A 29 20.49 1.42 2.41
C GLY A 29 19.54 0.32 1.96
N ILE A 30 18.40 0.25 2.62
CA ILE A 30 17.32 -0.68 2.35
C ILE A 30 16.08 0.13 1.99
N LEU A 31 15.37 -0.25 0.93
CA LEU A 31 14.01 0.21 0.66
C LEU A 31 13.03 -0.90 1.01
N LEU A 32 12.14 -0.62 1.96
CA LEU A 32 11.01 -1.48 2.30
C LEU A 32 9.76 -0.95 1.59
N LEU A 33 9.18 -1.75 0.71
CA LEU A 33 8.09 -1.37 -0.20
C LEU A 33 6.76 -1.94 0.24
N CYS A 34 5.76 -1.06 0.33
CA CYS A 34 4.34 -1.36 0.54
C CYS A 34 3.56 -1.09 -0.75
N HIS A 35 2.98 -2.12 -1.34
CA HIS A 35 2.21 -2.05 -2.60
C HIS A 35 0.79 -1.52 -2.41
N GLY A 36 0.07 -1.24 -3.51
CA GLY A 36 -1.29 -0.72 -3.53
C GLY A 36 -2.40 -1.76 -3.32
N LEU A 37 -3.65 -1.32 -3.36
CA LEU A 37 -4.83 -2.18 -3.26
C LEU A 37 -5.01 -3.00 -4.54
N ALA A 38 -5.40 -4.27 -4.38
CA ALA A 38 -5.71 -5.21 -5.45
C ALA A 38 -4.56 -5.41 -6.45
N GLU A 39 -3.35 -5.44 -5.93
CA GLU A 39 -2.12 -5.79 -6.62
C GLU A 39 -1.19 -6.57 -5.65
N HIS A 40 0.05 -6.82 -6.03
CA HIS A 40 1.03 -7.54 -5.20
C HIS A 40 2.46 -7.03 -5.42
N SER A 41 3.38 -7.46 -4.56
CA SER A 41 4.75 -6.95 -4.47
C SER A 41 5.59 -7.24 -5.73
N GLN A 42 5.40 -8.37 -6.42
CA GLN A 42 6.21 -8.74 -7.58
C GLN A 42 6.07 -7.76 -8.75
N ARG A 43 4.95 -7.02 -8.84
CA ARG A 43 4.76 -5.97 -9.86
C ARG A 43 5.79 -4.85 -9.81
N TYR A 44 6.50 -4.73 -8.69
CA TYR A 44 7.55 -3.73 -8.49
C TYR A 44 8.96 -4.22 -8.85
N GLU A 45 9.08 -5.36 -9.54
CA GLU A 45 10.39 -5.93 -9.93
C GLU A 45 11.25 -4.94 -10.71
N GLY A 46 10.70 -4.27 -11.74
CA GLY A 46 11.42 -3.27 -12.53
C GLY A 46 11.94 -2.10 -11.68
N PHE A 47 11.12 -1.64 -10.73
CA PHE A 47 11.51 -0.60 -9.79
C PHE A 47 12.60 -1.08 -8.80
N ALA A 48 12.47 -2.31 -8.31
CA ALA A 48 13.45 -2.91 -7.41
C ALA A 48 14.81 -3.10 -8.09
N VAL A 49 14.84 -3.54 -9.35
CA VAL A 49 16.06 -3.68 -10.16
C VAL A 49 16.73 -2.31 -10.37
N ALA A 50 15.97 -1.27 -10.72
CA ALA A 50 16.51 0.08 -10.92
C ALA A 50 17.15 0.64 -9.63
N LEU A 51 16.55 0.38 -8.47
CA LEU A 51 17.09 0.79 -7.18
C LEU A 51 18.30 -0.04 -6.75
N SER A 52 18.34 -1.33 -7.08
CA SER A 52 19.47 -2.20 -6.75
C SER A 52 20.75 -1.75 -7.48
N ALA A 53 20.63 -1.31 -8.73
CA ALA A 53 21.72 -0.71 -9.49
C ALA A 53 22.25 0.58 -8.84
N SER A 54 21.42 1.27 -8.05
CA SER A 54 21.77 2.46 -7.28
C SER A 54 22.28 2.16 -5.85
N GLY A 55 22.46 0.89 -5.50
CA GLY A 55 23.02 0.46 -4.21
C GLY A 55 21.96 0.27 -3.10
N TYR A 56 20.72 0.03 -3.43
CA TYR A 56 19.70 -0.28 -2.42
C TYR A 56 19.31 -1.75 -2.43
N HIS A 57 19.26 -2.37 -1.26
CA HIS A 57 18.49 -3.60 -1.07
C HIS A 57 17.01 -3.24 -1.11
N VAL A 58 16.21 -3.95 -1.89
CA VAL A 58 14.76 -3.72 -1.94
C VAL A 58 14.03 -4.94 -1.41
N TYR A 59 13.21 -4.73 -0.40
CA TYR A 59 12.30 -5.71 0.17
C TYR A 59 10.86 -5.29 -0.12
N ALA A 60 10.06 -6.21 -0.65
CA ALA A 60 8.63 -6.00 -0.83
C ALA A 60 7.88 -7.27 -0.45
N HIS A 61 6.81 -7.13 0.33
CA HIS A 61 5.97 -8.26 0.72
C HIS A 61 4.55 -8.04 0.20
N ASP A 62 3.85 -9.13 -0.02
CA ASP A 62 2.42 -9.08 -0.25
C ASP A 62 1.73 -8.79 1.08
N HIS A 63 0.94 -7.72 1.13
CA HIS A 63 0.13 -7.42 2.29
C HIS A 63 -0.87 -8.55 2.55
N ARG A 64 -1.27 -8.75 3.81
CA ARG A 64 -2.34 -9.73 4.12
C ARG A 64 -3.58 -9.46 3.27
N GLY A 65 -4.21 -10.54 2.78
CA GLY A 65 -5.32 -10.46 1.84
C GLY A 65 -4.95 -10.05 0.42
N HIS A 66 -3.66 -10.08 0.08
CA HIS A 66 -3.13 -9.80 -1.26
C HIS A 66 -2.10 -10.86 -1.66
N GLY A 67 -1.89 -10.98 -2.97
CA GLY A 67 -0.87 -11.83 -3.55
C GLY A 67 -0.90 -13.25 -2.98
N GLU A 68 0.24 -13.71 -2.51
CA GLU A 68 0.39 -15.08 -1.98
C GLU A 68 0.53 -15.14 -0.45
N THR A 69 0.48 -14.01 0.24
CA THR A 69 0.44 -13.97 1.71
C THR A 69 -0.80 -14.67 2.24
N THR A 70 -0.63 -15.53 3.24
CA THR A 70 -1.71 -16.28 3.86
C THR A 70 -1.86 -15.92 5.34
N ALA A 71 -3.10 -15.90 5.82
CA ALA A 71 -3.41 -15.79 7.25
C ALA A 71 -4.75 -16.50 7.53
N ALA A 72 -4.87 -17.14 8.68
CA ALA A 72 -6.08 -17.89 9.02
C ALA A 72 -7.33 -17.01 9.17
N ASP A 73 -7.14 -15.70 9.38
CA ASP A 73 -8.19 -14.71 9.58
C ASP A 73 -8.31 -13.68 8.42
N ALA A 74 -7.61 -13.92 7.30
CA ALA A 74 -7.63 -13.04 6.13
C ALA A 74 -7.76 -13.86 4.84
N ALA A 75 -8.92 -13.76 4.19
CA ALA A 75 -9.10 -14.21 2.81
C ALA A 75 -8.57 -13.12 1.84
N LEU A 76 -8.45 -13.46 0.55
CA LEU A 76 -8.17 -12.49 -0.50
C LEU A 76 -9.16 -11.32 -0.41
N GLY A 77 -8.66 -10.10 -0.47
CA GLY A 77 -9.46 -8.90 -0.32
C GLY A 77 -9.82 -8.54 1.13
N SER A 78 -9.20 -9.16 2.13
CA SER A 78 -9.41 -8.81 3.55
C SER A 78 -8.10 -8.75 4.32
N PHE A 79 -7.87 -7.69 5.14
CA PHE A 79 -6.70 -7.67 6.01
C PHE A 79 -6.86 -8.62 7.20
N ALA A 80 -8.00 -8.61 7.85
CA ALA A 80 -8.35 -9.52 8.92
C ALA A 80 -9.84 -9.39 9.27
N ARG A 81 -10.38 -10.36 10.00
CA ARG A 81 -11.73 -10.26 10.58
C ARG A 81 -11.83 -9.16 11.64
N LYS A 82 -10.75 -8.89 12.37
CA LYS A 82 -10.66 -7.84 13.40
C LYS A 82 -9.26 -7.23 13.37
N ASP A 83 -9.22 -5.92 13.64
CA ASP A 83 -7.98 -5.14 13.78
C ASP A 83 -7.03 -5.23 12.56
N GLY A 84 -7.61 -5.30 11.34
CA GLY A 84 -6.86 -5.47 10.10
C GLY A 84 -5.83 -4.37 9.89
N SER A 85 -6.18 -3.11 10.16
CA SER A 85 -5.25 -1.98 10.09
C SER A 85 -4.05 -2.10 11.03
N ALA A 86 -4.24 -2.59 12.27
CA ALA A 86 -3.14 -2.80 13.21
C ALA A 86 -2.27 -4.00 12.81
N LYS A 87 -2.89 -5.06 12.29
CA LYS A 87 -2.16 -6.25 11.84
C LYS A 87 -1.28 -5.97 10.61
N VAL A 88 -1.77 -5.19 9.64
CA VAL A 88 -0.95 -4.82 8.47
C VAL A 88 0.23 -3.94 8.86
N VAL A 89 0.07 -3.06 9.86
CA VAL A 89 1.18 -2.28 10.44
C VAL A 89 2.22 -3.21 11.08
N ALA A 90 1.78 -4.19 11.87
CA ALA A 90 2.66 -5.18 12.49
C ALA A 90 3.41 -6.03 11.46
N ASP A 91 2.77 -6.37 10.33
CA ASP A 91 3.41 -7.10 9.23
C ASP A 91 4.55 -6.29 8.59
N VAL A 92 4.34 -5.00 8.36
CA VAL A 92 5.41 -4.11 7.86
C VAL A 92 6.57 -4.03 8.84
N MET A 93 6.29 -3.97 10.15
CA MET A 93 7.35 -3.96 11.17
C MET A 93 8.10 -5.29 11.23
N ALA A 94 7.44 -6.43 11.07
CA ALA A 94 8.10 -7.73 10.97
C ALA A 94 9.05 -7.78 9.76
N MET A 95 8.63 -7.26 8.60
CA MET A 95 9.49 -7.15 7.42
C MET A 95 10.66 -6.19 7.64
N ARG A 96 10.43 -5.07 8.31
CA ARG A 96 11.49 -4.12 8.71
C ARG A 96 12.55 -4.81 9.58
N ASP A 97 12.12 -5.58 10.57
CA ASP A 97 13.02 -6.26 11.50
C ASP A 97 13.81 -7.37 10.81
N LEU A 98 13.18 -8.13 9.91
CA LEU A 98 13.87 -9.08 9.04
C LEU A 98 14.97 -8.40 8.21
N ALA A 99 14.63 -7.31 7.54
CA ALA A 99 15.58 -6.59 6.67
C ALA A 99 16.74 -5.99 7.47
N ALA A 100 16.45 -5.37 8.64
CA ALA A 100 17.48 -4.85 9.55
C ALA A 100 18.40 -5.95 10.08
N GLY A 101 17.86 -7.11 10.42
CA GLY A 101 18.64 -8.25 10.90
C GLY A 101 19.56 -8.84 9.82
N LYS A 102 19.11 -8.85 8.55
CA LYS A 102 19.93 -9.32 7.42
C LYS A 102 21.00 -8.33 6.99
N HIS A 103 20.79 -7.04 7.24
CA HIS A 103 21.70 -5.97 6.82
C HIS A 103 21.98 -4.99 7.98
N PRO A 104 22.69 -5.43 9.03
CA PRO A 104 22.92 -4.60 10.22
C PRO A 104 23.67 -3.31 9.86
N GLY A 105 23.20 -2.19 10.42
CA GLY A 105 23.77 -0.87 10.21
C GLY A 105 23.29 -0.12 8.98
N LEU A 106 22.58 -0.76 8.05
CA LEU A 106 21.98 -0.04 6.92
C LEU A 106 20.68 0.66 7.34
N GLN A 107 20.51 1.88 6.86
CA GLN A 107 19.30 2.67 7.08
C GLN A 107 18.15 2.14 6.21
N ILE A 108 16.94 2.18 6.75
CA ILE A 108 15.73 1.72 6.07
C ILE A 108 14.87 2.91 5.66
N ILE A 109 14.54 2.96 4.37
CA ILE A 109 13.59 3.87 3.77
C ILE A 109 12.27 3.12 3.63
N LEU A 110 11.18 3.68 4.15
CA LEU A 110 9.85 3.11 3.96
C LEU A 110 9.19 3.77 2.75
N PHE A 111 8.81 2.95 1.78
CA PHE A 111 8.11 3.37 0.57
C PHE A 111 6.70 2.81 0.54
N GLY A 112 5.73 3.62 0.16
CA GLY A 112 4.36 3.16 -0.04
C GLY A 112 3.69 3.79 -1.25
N HIS A 113 3.03 2.96 -2.04
CA HIS A 113 2.24 3.37 -3.20
C HIS A 113 0.75 3.19 -2.92
N SER A 114 -0.07 4.19 -3.18
CA SER A 114 -1.53 4.13 -3.04
C SER A 114 -1.95 3.67 -1.62
N MET A 115 -2.68 2.57 -1.46
CA MET A 115 -2.96 1.95 -0.16
C MET A 115 -1.69 1.71 0.66
N GLY A 116 -0.60 1.29 0.03
CA GLY A 116 0.70 1.12 0.69
C GLY A 116 1.25 2.40 1.29
N GLY A 117 0.96 3.56 0.70
CA GLY A 117 1.31 4.86 1.28
C GLY A 117 0.49 5.20 2.53
N LEU A 118 -0.80 4.79 2.57
CA LEU A 118 -1.62 4.89 3.78
C LEU A 118 -1.02 4.04 4.91
N ILE A 119 -0.64 2.79 4.58
CA ILE A 119 0.01 1.88 5.52
C ILE A 119 1.34 2.47 6.00
N ALA A 120 2.21 2.90 5.07
CA ALA A 120 3.54 3.41 5.37
C ALA A 120 3.50 4.63 6.30
N LEU A 121 2.58 5.59 6.07
CA LEU A 121 2.45 6.76 6.94
C LEU A 121 1.99 6.37 8.35
N ASN A 122 1.02 5.44 8.46
CA ASN A 122 0.58 4.95 9.76
C ASN A 122 1.70 4.22 10.51
N VAL A 123 2.46 3.36 9.82
CA VAL A 123 3.65 2.70 10.38
C VAL A 123 4.66 3.72 10.89
N ALA A 124 4.98 4.75 10.08
CA ALA A 124 5.95 5.77 10.46
C ALA A 124 5.50 6.60 11.67
N THR A 125 4.19 6.94 11.78
CA THR A 125 3.66 7.69 12.93
C THR A 125 3.53 6.85 14.20
N GLU A 126 3.35 5.53 14.09
CA GLU A 126 3.33 4.60 15.22
C GLU A 126 4.75 4.21 15.67
N HIS A 127 5.71 4.18 14.74
CA HIS A 127 7.10 3.80 14.98
C HIS A 127 8.09 4.88 14.46
N PRO A 128 8.07 6.09 15.01
CA PRO A 128 8.71 7.27 14.41
C PRO A 128 10.23 7.20 14.29
N GLN A 129 10.89 6.30 15.04
CA GLN A 129 12.35 6.10 14.98
C GLN A 129 12.77 4.88 14.13
N ALA A 130 11.81 4.18 13.51
CA ALA A 130 12.09 2.92 12.82
C ALA A 130 12.68 3.10 11.41
N PHE A 131 12.56 4.30 10.83
CA PHE A 131 12.90 4.58 9.43
C PHE A 131 13.74 5.85 9.31
N ALA A 132 14.67 5.85 8.36
CA ALA A 132 15.53 6.98 8.05
C ALA A 132 14.91 7.98 7.06
N ALA A 133 13.94 7.52 6.27
CA ALA A 133 13.16 8.35 5.36
C ALA A 133 11.82 7.68 5.03
N LEU A 134 10.87 8.47 4.55
CA LEU A 134 9.55 8.03 4.11
C LEU A 134 9.30 8.50 2.68
N SER A 135 8.77 7.63 1.83
CA SER A 135 8.35 7.97 0.48
C SER A 135 6.91 7.53 0.25
N ILE A 136 6.02 8.46 -0.10
CA ILE A 136 4.59 8.22 -0.29
C ILE A 136 4.20 8.63 -1.71
N TRP A 137 3.73 7.66 -2.48
CA TRP A 137 3.35 7.87 -3.86
C TRP A 137 1.86 7.62 -4.09
N ASN A 138 1.19 8.55 -4.77
CA ASN A 138 -0.18 8.42 -5.27
C ASN A 138 -1.20 7.94 -4.20
N SER A 139 -1.11 8.48 -2.97
CA SER A 139 -1.99 8.11 -1.85
C SER A 139 -2.99 9.23 -1.54
N ASN A 140 -4.20 8.84 -1.11
CA ASN A 140 -5.30 9.74 -0.79
C ASN A 140 -5.53 9.79 0.73
N PHE A 141 -5.30 10.95 1.35
CA PHE A 141 -5.45 11.16 2.78
C PHE A 141 -6.57 12.12 3.16
N ASN A 142 -7.22 12.75 2.18
CA ASN A 142 -8.28 13.73 2.44
C ASN A 142 -9.59 13.36 1.74
N PRO A 143 -10.28 12.30 2.16
CA PRO A 143 -11.54 11.89 1.56
C PRO A 143 -12.71 12.82 1.92
N GLY A 144 -12.51 13.78 2.82
CA GLY A 144 -13.50 14.78 3.23
C GLY A 144 -14.82 14.19 3.73
N LEU A 145 -15.92 14.92 3.47
CA LEU A 145 -17.27 14.45 3.81
C LEU A 145 -17.70 13.21 3.02
N ALA A 146 -17.23 13.07 1.78
CA ALA A 146 -17.52 11.90 0.96
C ALA A 146 -16.96 10.61 1.60
N GLY A 147 -15.76 10.67 2.17
CA GLY A 147 -15.18 9.55 2.91
C GLY A 147 -15.95 9.18 4.17
N ARG A 148 -16.47 10.17 4.91
CA ARG A 148 -17.34 9.92 6.09
C ARG A 148 -18.67 9.28 5.68
N PHE A 149 -19.26 9.75 4.58
CA PHE A 149 -20.46 9.14 4.02
C PHE A 149 -20.18 7.69 3.57
N ALA A 150 -19.06 7.44 2.88
CA ALA A 150 -18.65 6.11 2.48
C ALA A 150 -18.47 5.14 3.67
N GLN A 151 -17.95 5.62 4.80
CA GLN A 151 -17.90 4.82 6.04
C GLN A 151 -19.29 4.42 6.54
N GLY A 152 -20.27 5.33 6.47
CA GLY A 152 -21.66 5.03 6.81
C GLY A 152 -22.27 3.96 5.90
N VAL A 153 -21.99 4.05 4.59
CA VAL A 153 -22.41 3.04 3.59
C VAL A 153 -21.78 1.68 3.91
N LEU A 154 -20.49 1.62 4.18
CA LEU A 154 -19.79 0.38 4.55
C LEU A 154 -20.33 -0.22 5.86
N TYR A 155 -20.71 0.60 6.81
CA TYR A 155 -21.35 0.13 8.04
C TYR A 155 -22.70 -0.56 7.74
N LEU A 156 -23.51 0.03 6.86
CA LEU A 156 -24.78 -0.57 6.43
C LEU A 156 -24.54 -1.86 5.62
N GLU A 157 -23.58 -1.87 4.70
CA GLU A 157 -23.21 -3.10 3.98
C GLU A 157 -22.79 -4.22 4.94
N GLN A 158 -21.99 -3.89 5.96
CA GLN A 158 -21.57 -4.84 6.99
C GLN A 158 -22.76 -5.44 7.75
N MET A 159 -23.72 -4.61 8.15
CA MET A 159 -24.91 -5.08 8.86
C MET A 159 -25.79 -5.97 8.02
N LEU A 160 -25.90 -5.70 6.72
CA LEU A 160 -26.78 -6.42 5.79
C LEU A 160 -26.15 -7.71 5.24
N LYS A 161 -24.82 -7.74 5.04
CA LYS A 161 -24.15 -8.82 4.30
C LYS A 161 -22.98 -9.46 5.05
N GLY A 162 -22.56 -8.86 6.18
CA GLY A 162 -21.32 -9.21 6.87
C GLY A 162 -20.11 -8.43 6.37
N SER A 163 -18.95 -8.66 7.01
CA SER A 163 -17.72 -7.91 6.78
C SER A 163 -16.80 -8.53 5.72
N ASP A 164 -16.89 -9.84 5.52
CA ASP A 164 -15.93 -10.64 4.77
C ASP A 164 -16.35 -10.85 3.30
N VAL A 165 -17.32 -10.07 2.84
CA VAL A 165 -17.82 -10.08 1.47
C VAL A 165 -17.35 -8.83 0.72
N PRO A 166 -17.18 -8.89 -0.61
CA PRO A 166 -16.83 -7.72 -1.41
C PRO A 166 -17.86 -6.60 -1.25
N SER A 167 -17.38 -5.34 -1.14
CA SER A 167 -18.25 -4.18 -1.21
C SER A 167 -18.83 -4.05 -2.61
N LEU A 168 -20.12 -3.80 -2.73
CA LEU A 168 -20.79 -3.58 -4.04
C LEU A 168 -20.73 -2.11 -4.48
N ILE A 169 -20.45 -1.22 -3.57
CA ILE A 169 -20.55 0.24 -3.78
C ILE A 169 -19.17 0.85 -3.99
N LEU A 170 -18.19 0.50 -3.15
CA LEU A 170 -16.87 1.15 -3.17
C LEU A 170 -16.10 0.94 -4.47
N PRO A 171 -16.03 -0.25 -5.08
CA PRO A 171 -15.36 -0.41 -6.38
C PRO A 171 -15.96 0.46 -7.48
N LYS A 172 -17.30 0.68 -7.45
CA LYS A 172 -17.99 1.54 -8.41
C LYS A 172 -17.72 3.03 -8.17
N ALA A 173 -17.61 3.42 -6.91
CA ALA A 173 -17.35 4.81 -6.49
C ALA A 173 -15.87 5.21 -6.60
N THR A 174 -14.97 4.23 -6.71
CA THR A 174 -13.52 4.41 -6.82
C THR A 174 -13.01 3.93 -8.19
N PHE A 175 -12.57 2.71 -8.33
CA PHE A 175 -11.91 2.16 -9.53
C PHE A 175 -12.72 2.40 -10.81
N ALA A 176 -14.02 2.09 -10.80
CA ALA A 176 -14.85 2.33 -11.96
C ALA A 176 -15.05 3.83 -12.26
N ALA A 177 -15.08 4.68 -11.23
CA ALA A 177 -15.17 6.12 -11.43
C ALA A 177 -13.84 6.68 -12.00
N TRP A 178 -12.70 6.23 -11.49
CA TRP A 178 -11.37 6.62 -12.01
C TRP A 178 -11.18 6.17 -13.46
N GLY A 179 -11.56 4.94 -13.80
CA GLY A 179 -11.54 4.48 -15.18
C GLY A 179 -12.41 5.33 -16.10
N ARG A 180 -13.60 5.76 -15.65
CA ARG A 180 -14.46 6.66 -16.44
C ARG A 180 -13.89 8.06 -16.63
N ALA A 181 -13.02 8.51 -15.75
CA ALA A 181 -12.40 9.82 -15.83
C ALA A 181 -11.32 9.92 -16.92
N ILE A 182 -10.83 8.81 -17.47
CA ILE A 182 -9.81 8.79 -18.52
C ILE A 182 -10.47 8.96 -19.89
N PRO A 183 -10.19 10.06 -20.62
CA PRO A 183 -10.70 10.26 -21.96
C PRO A 183 -10.15 9.21 -22.94
N GLY A 184 -11.01 8.68 -23.82
CA GLY A 184 -10.58 7.71 -24.84
C GLY A 184 -10.05 6.38 -24.28
N ARG A 185 -10.38 6.04 -23.03
CA ARG A 185 -9.92 4.81 -22.39
C ARG A 185 -10.20 3.58 -23.26
N ARG A 186 -9.25 2.67 -23.29
CA ARG A 186 -9.31 1.37 -23.94
C ARG A 186 -9.92 0.31 -23.00
N THR A 187 -9.59 0.40 -21.71
CA THR A 187 -10.03 -0.53 -20.66
C THR A 187 -10.60 0.20 -19.44
N ALA A 188 -11.11 -0.53 -18.47
CA ALA A 188 -11.54 0.02 -17.17
C ALA A 188 -10.35 0.42 -16.28
N PHE A 189 -9.13 0.00 -16.62
CA PHE A 189 -7.92 0.13 -15.80
C PHE A 189 -6.88 1.09 -16.39
N ASP A 190 -7.18 1.80 -17.49
CA ASP A 190 -6.25 2.74 -18.14
C ASP A 190 -5.86 3.93 -17.24
N TRP A 191 -6.53 4.10 -16.11
CA TRP A 191 -6.16 5.08 -15.08
C TRP A 191 -4.89 4.69 -14.30
N LEU A 192 -4.45 3.42 -14.39
CA LEU A 192 -3.26 2.92 -13.69
C LEU A 192 -1.95 3.39 -14.33
N SER A 193 -1.90 3.48 -15.66
CA SER A 193 -0.68 3.82 -16.38
C SER A 193 -0.97 4.35 -17.78
N HIS A 194 -0.08 5.22 -18.28
CA HIS A 194 -0.05 5.60 -19.69
C HIS A 194 0.55 4.53 -20.61
N ASP A 195 1.31 3.56 -20.05
CA ASP A 195 1.81 2.42 -20.81
C ASP A 195 0.74 1.32 -20.90
N PRO A 196 0.21 1.03 -22.10
CA PRO A 196 -0.79 -0.02 -22.27
C PRO A 196 -0.29 -1.41 -21.84
N LYS A 197 1.01 -1.67 -21.90
CA LYS A 197 1.59 -2.97 -21.51
C LYS A 197 1.45 -3.19 -20.01
N GLU A 198 1.65 -2.15 -19.20
CA GLU A 198 1.46 -2.21 -17.75
C GLU A 198 0.00 -2.45 -17.38
N VAL A 199 -0.93 -1.81 -18.11
CA VAL A 199 -2.37 -2.02 -17.92
C VAL A 199 -2.78 -3.44 -18.32
N ASP A 200 -2.30 -3.92 -19.46
CA ASP A 200 -2.61 -5.28 -19.94
C ASP A 200 -2.02 -6.36 -19.02
N ALA A 201 -0.80 -6.14 -18.50
CA ALA A 201 -0.18 -7.02 -17.51
C ALA A 201 -1.01 -7.07 -16.21
N TYR A 202 -1.51 -5.91 -15.72
CA TYR A 202 -2.40 -5.88 -14.56
C TYR A 202 -3.69 -6.66 -14.78
N ILE A 203 -4.31 -6.51 -15.96
CA ILE A 203 -5.58 -7.19 -16.29
C ILE A 203 -5.38 -8.72 -16.44
N ALA A 204 -4.23 -9.13 -16.98
CA ALA A 204 -3.91 -10.54 -17.19
C ALA A 204 -3.50 -11.28 -15.90
N ASP A 205 -3.14 -10.55 -14.86
CA ASP A 205 -2.65 -11.11 -13.61
C ASP A 205 -3.80 -11.54 -12.69
N PRO A 206 -3.95 -12.83 -12.36
CA PRO A 206 -5.03 -13.33 -11.51
C PRO A 206 -4.94 -12.87 -10.05
N LEU A 207 -3.80 -12.32 -9.62
CA LEU A 207 -3.59 -11.76 -8.28
C LEU A 207 -3.91 -10.26 -8.21
N CYS A 208 -4.32 -9.66 -9.35
CA CYS A 208 -4.66 -8.26 -9.46
C CYS A 208 -6.16 -8.06 -9.72
N GLY A 209 -6.66 -6.86 -9.46
CA GLY A 209 -8.01 -6.44 -9.86
C GLY A 209 -9.17 -7.09 -9.08
N PHE A 210 -8.91 -7.77 -7.98
CA PHE A 210 -9.96 -8.34 -7.14
C PHE A 210 -10.72 -7.26 -6.35
N ASP A 211 -11.95 -7.55 -5.98
CA ASP A 211 -12.78 -6.65 -5.17
C ASP A 211 -12.44 -6.80 -3.67
N ALA A 212 -12.10 -5.68 -3.05
CA ALA A 212 -11.85 -5.63 -1.61
C ALA A 212 -13.14 -5.80 -0.81
N SER A 213 -13.04 -6.51 0.32
CA SER A 213 -14.15 -6.74 1.26
C SER A 213 -14.59 -5.45 1.95
N VAL A 214 -15.78 -5.50 2.53
CA VAL A 214 -16.30 -4.41 3.38
C VAL A 214 -15.34 -4.13 4.54
N SER A 215 -14.78 -5.18 5.18
CA SER A 215 -13.80 -5.02 6.26
C SER A 215 -12.51 -4.34 5.78
N MET A 216 -11.98 -4.73 4.62
CA MET A 216 -10.77 -4.10 4.07
C MET A 216 -11.00 -2.62 3.75
N TRP A 217 -12.12 -2.25 3.12
CA TRP A 217 -12.43 -0.85 2.88
C TRP A 217 -12.55 -0.04 4.16
N ARG A 218 -13.14 -0.61 5.21
CA ARG A 218 -13.20 0.05 6.53
C ARG A 218 -11.82 0.26 7.14
N ASP A 219 -10.93 -0.73 7.04
CA ASP A 219 -9.55 -0.60 7.49
C ASP A 219 -8.77 0.43 6.66
N ILE A 220 -8.97 0.49 5.34
CA ILE A 220 -8.38 1.52 4.47
C ILE A 220 -8.84 2.91 4.91
N PHE A 221 -10.14 3.14 5.14
CA PHE A 221 -10.61 4.44 5.64
C PHE A 221 -10.05 4.77 7.02
N LYS A 222 -9.92 3.77 7.91
CA LYS A 222 -9.26 3.98 9.21
C LYS A 222 -7.81 4.45 9.04
N LEU A 223 -7.05 3.81 8.15
CA LEU A 223 -5.68 4.21 7.82
C LEU A 223 -5.64 5.61 7.17
N THR A 224 -6.58 5.92 6.28
CA THR A 224 -6.69 7.22 5.63
C THR A 224 -6.87 8.35 6.65
N PHE A 225 -7.86 8.23 7.54
CA PHE A 225 -8.14 9.27 8.53
C PHE A 225 -7.06 9.35 9.62
N ALA A 226 -6.53 8.21 10.06
CA ALA A 226 -5.47 8.18 11.06
C ALA A 226 -4.14 8.71 10.52
N GLY A 227 -3.81 8.44 9.24
CA GLY A 227 -2.58 8.94 8.61
C GLY A 227 -2.53 10.45 8.46
N ALA A 228 -3.69 11.08 8.26
CA ALA A 228 -3.82 12.53 8.12
C ALA A 228 -4.05 13.28 9.45
N ASP A 229 -4.08 12.57 10.57
CA ASP A 229 -4.29 13.16 11.90
C ASP A 229 -3.07 14.01 12.30
N PRO A 230 -3.25 15.35 12.57
CA PRO A 230 -2.13 16.23 12.92
C PRO A 230 -1.38 15.80 14.19
N GLU A 231 -2.08 15.23 15.18
CA GLU A 231 -1.44 14.79 16.44
C GLU A 231 -0.54 13.56 16.18
N ARG A 232 -0.92 12.71 15.24
CA ARG A 232 -0.11 11.56 14.82
C ARG A 232 1.07 12.02 13.96
N LEU A 233 0.84 12.92 13.00
CA LEU A 233 1.91 13.50 12.17
C LEU A 233 2.97 14.22 13.01
N ALA A 234 2.57 14.90 14.09
CA ALA A 234 3.49 15.56 15.01
C ALA A 234 4.45 14.60 15.75
N ARG A 235 4.20 13.29 15.71
CA ARG A 235 5.12 12.27 16.28
C ARG A 235 6.32 12.00 15.38
N LEU A 236 6.21 12.31 14.09
CA LEU A 236 7.34 12.12 13.15
C LEU A 236 8.51 13.03 13.55
N PRO A 237 9.76 12.52 13.48
CA PRO A 237 10.92 13.35 13.74
C PRO A 237 10.94 14.56 12.78
N GLN A 238 11.19 15.76 13.30
CA GLN A 238 11.22 16.99 12.50
C GLN A 238 12.23 16.96 11.34
N ARG A 239 13.25 16.11 11.44
CA ARG A 239 14.30 15.95 10.42
C ARG A 239 14.09 14.71 9.53
N LEU A 240 12.96 13.98 9.69
CA LEU A 240 12.69 12.84 8.83
C LEU A 240 12.46 13.31 7.40
N PRO A 241 13.30 12.92 6.43
CA PRO A 241 13.03 13.23 5.04
C PRO A 241 11.75 12.53 4.59
N VAL A 242 10.81 13.30 4.05
CA VAL A 242 9.56 12.79 3.48
C VAL A 242 9.49 13.18 2.02
N TYR A 243 9.38 12.20 1.13
CA TYR A 243 9.25 12.40 -0.30
C TYR A 243 7.84 12.07 -0.75
N LEU A 244 7.12 13.06 -1.24
CA LEU A 244 5.73 12.96 -1.67
C LEU A 244 5.63 13.05 -3.19
N VAL A 245 5.02 12.06 -3.82
CA VAL A 245 4.85 12.01 -5.29
C VAL A 245 3.38 11.77 -5.63
N GLY A 246 2.87 12.51 -6.62
CA GLY A 246 1.52 12.33 -7.16
C GLY A 246 1.50 12.56 -8.65
N GLY A 247 0.77 11.72 -9.38
CA GLY A 247 0.52 11.89 -10.81
C GLY A 247 -0.35 13.12 -11.07
N ALA A 248 0.07 13.97 -11.99
CA ALA A 248 -0.70 15.18 -12.36
C ALA A 248 -2.03 14.85 -13.07
N GLU A 249 -2.14 13.65 -13.61
CA GLU A 249 -3.33 13.15 -14.32
C GLU A 249 -3.97 11.94 -13.62
N ASP A 250 -3.54 11.65 -12.37
CA ASP A 250 -4.06 10.54 -11.58
C ASP A 250 -5.42 10.88 -10.95
N PRO A 251 -6.54 10.27 -11.43
CA PRO A 251 -7.86 10.55 -10.91
C PRO A 251 -8.04 10.03 -9.46
N ALA A 252 -7.27 9.03 -9.02
CA ALA A 252 -7.35 8.48 -7.67
C ALA A 252 -6.86 9.46 -6.62
N THR A 253 -5.93 10.35 -6.98
CA THR A 253 -5.39 11.39 -6.09
C THR A 253 -5.86 12.80 -6.47
N ASN A 254 -6.98 12.90 -7.19
CA ASN A 254 -7.53 14.17 -7.63
C ASN A 254 -6.49 15.03 -8.38
N ASN A 255 -5.80 14.40 -9.35
CA ASN A 255 -4.74 14.99 -10.15
C ASN A 255 -3.60 15.55 -9.27
N GLY A 256 -3.16 14.79 -8.31
CA GLY A 256 -2.06 15.12 -7.39
C GLY A 256 -2.42 16.15 -6.29
N ARG A 257 -3.69 16.56 -6.17
CA ARG A 257 -4.12 17.50 -5.12
C ARG A 257 -3.98 16.91 -3.72
N GLU A 258 -4.23 15.61 -3.57
CA GLU A 258 -4.11 14.89 -2.31
C GLU A 258 -2.69 14.95 -1.74
N ILE A 259 -1.70 14.71 -2.60
CA ILE A 259 -0.29 14.75 -2.21
C ILE A 259 0.15 16.19 -1.87
N ARG A 260 -0.31 17.21 -2.62
CA ARG A 260 -0.04 18.61 -2.27
C ARG A 260 -0.67 19.00 -0.94
N TRP A 261 -1.88 18.53 -0.67
CA TRP A 261 -2.57 18.75 0.60
C TRP A 261 -1.81 18.13 1.79
N LEU A 262 -1.33 16.89 1.63
CA LEU A 262 -0.54 16.21 2.67
C LEU A 262 0.77 16.93 2.98
N GLY A 263 1.36 17.61 2.01
CA GLY A 263 2.64 18.33 2.14
C GLY A 263 2.51 19.72 2.78
N GLN A 264 1.30 20.18 3.10
CA GLN A 264 1.02 21.47 3.76
C GLN A 264 0.93 21.33 5.28
#